data_ac20c7e17a8beb5f6ced60bd215dcb30
#
_entry.id   ac20c7e17a8beb5f6ced60bd215dcb30
#
_cell.length_a   1.000
_cell.length_b   1.000
_cell.length_c   1.000
_cell.angle_alpha   90.00
_cell.angle_beta   90.00
_cell.angle_gamma   90.00
#
_symmetry.space_group_name_H-M   'P 1'
#
loop_
_entity.id
_entity.type
_entity.pdbx_description
1 polymer ?
#
loop_
_entity_poly.entity_id
_entity_poly.type
_entity_poly.pdbx_seq_one_letter_code
_entity_poly.pdbx_strand_id
1 'polypeptide(L)'
;MRYTRQLATAALIVAAGLGMGACSAHPGAAVSTSNGNYSIEEINEAVAQFDVVTAGQSGVGEQQARAALVNAPQLAAVGAAVGVAVTDEEIDSTIAQIAQKAGGQSPELGRATREILRSMLLGQKLSDFANANPAAVSTMNEVFAQARATSDARINPRFAQPSLGGGQAAATPLFGDAVSGGQQDPMAALMGGGSAN
;
A
#
# COMPACT_ATOMS: atom_id res chain seq x y z
N MET A 1 -57.08 -1.53 -15.03
CA MET A 1 -56.31 -1.93 -13.85
C MET A 1 -55.33 -3.10 -14.14
N ARG A 2 -54.57 -3.09 -15.23
CA ARG A 2 -53.59 -4.16 -15.59
C ARG A 2 -52.14 -3.66 -15.70
N TYR A 3 -51.92 -2.36 -15.67
CA TYR A 3 -50.56 -1.75 -15.83
C TYR A 3 -49.79 -1.61 -14.50
N THR A 4 -50.43 -1.62 -13.34
CA THR A 4 -49.81 -1.46 -12.04
C THR A 4 -49.05 -2.71 -11.54
N ARG A 5 -49.36 -3.91 -12.08
CA ARG A 5 -48.69 -5.15 -11.66
C ARG A 5 -47.39 -5.42 -12.39
N GLN A 6 -47.16 -4.81 -13.56
CA GLN A 6 -45.93 -5.02 -14.32
C GLN A 6 -44.77 -4.11 -13.87
N LEU A 7 -45.08 -2.96 -13.25
CA LEU A 7 -44.06 -2.04 -12.73
C LEU A 7 -43.45 -2.53 -11.41
N ALA A 8 -44.16 -3.32 -10.62
CA ALA A 8 -43.64 -3.87 -9.37
C ALA A 8 -42.58 -4.98 -9.56
N THR A 9 -42.71 -5.73 -10.68
CA THR A 9 -41.74 -6.81 -10.99
C THR A 9 -40.42 -6.29 -11.56
N ALA A 10 -40.44 -5.18 -12.28
CA ALA A 10 -39.23 -4.57 -12.84
C ALA A 10 -38.34 -3.92 -11.74
N ALA A 11 -38.98 -3.35 -10.69
CA ALA A 11 -38.25 -2.73 -9.57
C ALA A 11 -37.50 -3.76 -8.71
N LEU A 12 -38.01 -4.98 -8.58
CA LEU A 12 -37.39 -6.05 -7.80
C LEU A 12 -36.16 -6.65 -8.46
N ILE A 13 -36.12 -6.67 -9.80
CA ILE A 13 -34.95 -7.19 -10.55
C ILE A 13 -33.77 -6.21 -10.51
N VAL A 14 -34.04 -4.90 -10.52
CA VAL A 14 -32.99 -3.87 -10.41
C VAL A 14 -32.35 -3.85 -9.01
N ALA A 15 -33.14 -4.07 -7.95
CA ALA A 15 -32.60 -4.13 -6.60
C ALA A 15 -31.76 -5.39 -6.32
N ALA A 16 -32.05 -6.52 -6.97
CA ALA A 16 -31.23 -7.74 -6.85
C ALA A 16 -29.90 -7.66 -7.63
N GLY A 17 -29.83 -6.85 -8.70
CA GLY A 17 -28.63 -6.67 -9.50
C GLY A 17 -27.56 -5.79 -8.85
N LEU A 18 -27.91 -4.90 -7.92
CA LEU A 18 -26.96 -4.01 -7.25
C LEU A 18 -26.26 -4.63 -6.03
N GLY A 19 -26.77 -5.78 -5.54
CA GLY A 19 -26.20 -6.44 -4.35
C GLY A 19 -25.03 -7.38 -4.61
N MET A 20 -24.75 -7.79 -5.85
CA MET A 20 -23.68 -8.76 -6.17
C MET A 20 -22.35 -8.13 -6.61
N GLY A 21 -22.27 -6.80 -6.69
CA GLY A 21 -21.05 -6.08 -7.08
C GLY A 21 -19.99 -5.93 -5.99
N ALA A 22 -20.32 -6.26 -4.72
CA ALA A 22 -19.43 -5.96 -3.58
C ALA A 22 -18.42 -7.07 -3.25
N CYS A 23 -18.41 -8.20 -3.96
CA CYS A 23 -17.52 -9.32 -3.70
C CYS A 23 -16.64 -9.69 -4.89
N SER A 24 -16.32 -8.76 -5.79
CA SER A 24 -15.28 -9.02 -6.77
C SER A 24 -13.89 -8.88 -6.11
N ALA A 25 -13.53 -9.88 -5.29
CA ALA A 25 -12.13 -10.15 -5.05
C ALA A 25 -11.52 -10.38 -6.44
N HIS A 26 -10.73 -9.42 -6.94
CA HIS A 26 -10.04 -9.57 -8.21
C HIS A 26 -9.02 -10.70 -8.02
N PRO A 27 -9.26 -11.91 -8.58
CA PRO A 27 -8.32 -13.00 -8.44
C PRO A 27 -7.00 -12.56 -9.09
N GLY A 28 -5.93 -12.48 -8.30
CA GLY A 28 -4.62 -12.03 -8.76
C GLY A 28 -4.17 -10.65 -8.30
N ALA A 29 -5.07 -9.81 -7.76
CA ALA A 29 -4.63 -8.56 -7.16
C ALA A 29 -3.83 -8.82 -5.87
N ALA A 30 -2.63 -8.25 -5.79
CA ALA A 30 -1.82 -8.25 -4.58
C ALA A 30 -2.18 -7.07 -3.67
N VAL A 31 -2.54 -5.94 -4.28
CA VAL A 31 -2.98 -4.73 -3.59
C VAL A 31 -4.21 -4.16 -4.31
N SER A 32 -5.23 -3.80 -3.56
CA SER A 32 -6.41 -3.07 -4.05
C SER A 32 -6.51 -1.74 -3.32
N THR A 33 -6.72 -0.66 -4.07
CA THR A 33 -6.88 0.71 -3.54
C THR A 33 -7.96 1.45 -4.31
N SER A 34 -8.36 2.63 -3.85
CA SER A 34 -9.22 3.54 -4.62
C SER A 34 -8.63 3.93 -5.99
N ASN A 35 -7.30 3.92 -6.12
CA ASN A 35 -6.58 4.25 -7.37
C ASN A 35 -6.48 3.06 -8.34
N GLY A 36 -6.92 1.86 -7.92
CA GLY A 36 -6.94 0.65 -8.75
C GLY A 36 -6.36 -0.58 -8.05
N ASN A 37 -6.35 -1.67 -8.81
CA ASN A 37 -5.81 -2.94 -8.36
C ASN A 37 -4.42 -3.14 -8.99
N TYR A 38 -3.48 -3.62 -8.19
CA TYR A 38 -2.11 -3.94 -8.60
C TYR A 38 -1.88 -5.44 -8.45
N SER A 39 -1.43 -6.08 -9.52
CA SER A 39 -1.11 -7.51 -9.53
C SER A 39 0.25 -7.78 -8.90
N ILE A 40 0.56 -9.06 -8.68
CA ILE A 40 1.89 -9.49 -8.23
C ILE A 40 2.94 -9.13 -9.28
N GLU A 41 2.61 -9.34 -10.55
CA GLU A 41 3.49 -9.07 -11.68
C GLU A 41 3.86 -7.59 -11.74
N GLU A 42 2.89 -6.68 -11.59
CA GLU A 42 3.14 -5.23 -11.54
C GLU A 42 4.03 -4.82 -10.37
N ILE A 43 3.89 -5.50 -9.21
CA ILE A 43 4.74 -5.23 -8.04
C ILE A 43 6.16 -5.75 -8.28
N ASN A 44 6.31 -6.95 -8.85
CA ASN A 44 7.60 -7.52 -9.16
C ASN A 44 8.32 -6.70 -10.24
N GLU A 45 7.58 -6.24 -11.25
CA GLU A 45 8.08 -5.30 -12.26
C GLU A 45 8.58 -4.01 -11.62
N ALA A 46 7.81 -3.43 -10.68
CA ALA A 46 8.21 -2.22 -9.98
C ALA A 46 9.51 -2.43 -9.20
N VAL A 47 9.66 -3.54 -8.46
CA VAL A 47 10.90 -3.87 -7.76
C VAL A 47 12.08 -3.99 -8.73
N ALA A 48 11.89 -4.71 -9.86
CA ALA A 48 12.92 -4.85 -10.87
C ALA A 48 13.30 -3.49 -11.52
N GLN A 49 12.33 -2.62 -11.77
CA GLN A 49 12.58 -1.28 -12.30
C GLN A 49 13.37 -0.41 -11.32
N PHE A 50 13.08 -0.48 -10.01
CA PHE A 50 13.89 0.19 -8.98
C PHE A 50 15.34 -0.33 -8.98
N ASP A 51 15.55 -1.63 -9.11
CA ASP A 51 16.90 -2.20 -9.17
C ASP A 51 17.66 -1.72 -10.41
N VAL A 52 16.99 -1.65 -11.57
CA VAL A 52 17.61 -1.10 -12.80
C VAL A 52 18.00 0.37 -12.63
N VAL A 53 17.10 1.20 -12.08
CA VAL A 53 17.33 2.63 -11.85
C VAL A 53 18.47 2.87 -10.88
N THR A 54 18.60 2.06 -9.85
CA THR A 54 19.60 2.23 -8.79
C THR A 54 20.82 1.35 -8.95
N ALA A 55 20.99 0.67 -10.08
CA ALA A 55 22.05 -0.31 -10.32
C ALA A 55 22.14 -1.37 -9.20
N GLY A 56 20.98 -1.89 -8.76
CA GLY A 56 20.85 -2.90 -7.71
C GLY A 56 20.97 -2.39 -6.27
N GLN A 57 20.96 -1.07 -6.07
CA GLN A 57 21.11 -0.44 -4.75
C GLN A 57 19.78 0.06 -4.15
N SER A 58 18.64 -0.33 -4.73
CA SER A 58 17.33 0.23 -4.34
C SER A 58 16.94 -0.06 -2.89
N GLY A 59 17.22 -1.25 -2.40
CA GLY A 59 16.68 -1.75 -1.13
C GLY A 59 15.14 -1.83 -1.10
N VAL A 60 14.45 -1.56 -2.20
CA VAL A 60 12.98 -1.63 -2.31
C VAL A 60 12.59 -3.07 -2.63
N GLY A 61 12.02 -3.76 -1.64
CA GLY A 61 11.45 -5.09 -1.84
C GLY A 61 9.93 -5.04 -2.04
N GLU A 62 9.35 -6.19 -2.35
CA GLU A 62 7.90 -6.33 -2.59
C GLU A 62 7.04 -5.82 -1.42
N GLN A 63 7.48 -6.04 -0.17
CA GLN A 63 6.75 -5.60 1.01
C GLN A 63 6.66 -4.07 1.07
N GLN A 64 7.78 -3.39 0.81
CA GLN A 64 7.84 -1.93 0.78
C GLN A 64 7.00 -1.38 -0.38
N ALA A 65 7.06 -2.02 -1.54
CA ALA A 65 6.25 -1.65 -2.70
C ALA A 65 4.74 -1.75 -2.38
N ARG A 66 4.29 -2.87 -1.79
CA ARG A 66 2.90 -3.02 -1.35
C ARG A 66 2.49 -1.99 -0.31
N ALA A 67 3.35 -1.72 0.67
CA ALA A 67 3.08 -0.71 1.69
C ALA A 67 2.93 0.70 1.08
N ALA A 68 3.79 1.07 0.15
CA ALA A 68 3.72 2.35 -0.54
C ALA A 68 2.41 2.52 -1.32
N LEU A 69 1.98 1.46 -2.04
CA LEU A 69 0.71 1.46 -2.78
C LEU A 69 -0.51 1.60 -1.87
N VAL A 70 -0.53 0.91 -0.72
CA VAL A 70 -1.63 1.02 0.27
C VAL A 70 -1.69 2.40 0.90
N ASN A 71 -0.54 3.04 1.13
CA ASN A 71 -0.47 4.35 1.75
C ASN A 71 -0.67 5.51 0.75
N ALA A 72 -0.53 5.26 -0.55
CA ALA A 72 -0.62 6.29 -1.59
C ALA A 72 -1.91 7.13 -1.52
N PRO A 73 -3.13 6.54 -1.40
CA PRO A 73 -4.37 7.33 -1.30
C PRO A 73 -4.42 8.21 -0.05
N GLN A 74 -3.91 7.72 1.08
CA GLN A 74 -3.91 8.49 2.33
C GLN A 74 -2.95 9.69 2.26
N LEU A 75 -1.74 9.47 1.71
CA LEU A 75 -0.79 10.56 1.48
C LEU A 75 -1.33 11.59 0.48
N ALA A 76 -2.01 11.12 -0.59
CA ALA A 76 -2.66 12.00 -1.55
C ALA A 76 -3.74 12.86 -0.90
N ALA A 77 -4.54 12.32 0.01
CA ALA A 77 -5.55 13.08 0.75
C ALA A 77 -4.91 14.17 1.64
N VAL A 78 -3.81 13.84 2.35
CA VAL A 78 -3.06 14.83 3.13
C VAL A 78 -2.46 15.89 2.23
N GLY A 79 -1.83 15.50 1.11
CA GLY A 79 -1.25 16.43 0.13
C GLY A 79 -2.28 17.42 -0.40
N ALA A 80 -3.46 16.92 -0.78
CA ALA A 80 -4.57 17.75 -1.25
C ALA A 80 -5.03 18.75 -0.18
N ALA A 81 -5.08 18.36 1.09
CA ALA A 81 -5.51 19.23 2.18
C ALA A 81 -4.53 20.38 2.47
N VAL A 82 -3.23 20.17 2.22
CA VAL A 82 -2.19 21.19 2.48
C VAL A 82 -1.59 21.80 1.20
N GLY A 83 -2.15 21.47 0.02
CA GLY A 83 -1.70 22.01 -1.27
C GLY A 83 -0.34 21.47 -1.73
N VAL A 84 0.07 20.29 -1.27
CA VAL A 84 1.31 19.61 -1.68
C VAL A 84 0.98 18.47 -2.66
N ALA A 85 1.60 18.48 -3.81
CA ALA A 85 1.42 17.46 -4.84
C ALA A 85 2.75 17.05 -5.48
N VAL A 86 2.72 15.93 -6.21
CA VAL A 86 3.82 15.43 -7.04
C VAL A 86 3.31 15.27 -8.45
N THR A 87 3.98 15.89 -9.42
CA THR A 87 3.64 15.80 -10.84
C THR A 87 4.38 14.65 -11.53
N ASP A 88 3.92 14.27 -12.73
CA ASP A 88 4.60 13.24 -13.52
C ASP A 88 5.98 13.71 -13.97
N GLU A 89 6.16 15.00 -14.27
CA GLU A 89 7.46 15.57 -14.63
C GLU A 89 8.46 15.51 -13.46
N GLU A 90 7.99 15.69 -12.23
CA GLU A 90 8.84 15.52 -11.04
C GLU A 90 9.27 14.06 -10.87
N ILE A 91 8.38 13.10 -11.13
CA ILE A 91 8.70 11.68 -11.10
C ILE A 91 9.79 11.37 -12.15
N ASP A 92 9.57 11.78 -13.41
CA ASP A 92 10.48 11.50 -14.50
C ASP A 92 11.87 12.16 -14.27
N SER A 93 11.89 13.40 -13.79
CA SER A 93 13.15 14.08 -13.45
C SER A 93 13.88 13.43 -12.28
N THR A 94 13.16 12.97 -11.28
CA THR A 94 13.74 12.28 -10.11
C THR A 94 14.38 10.96 -10.53
N ILE A 95 13.67 10.17 -11.34
CA ILE A 95 14.21 8.90 -11.86
C ILE A 95 15.46 9.11 -12.68
N ALA A 96 15.46 10.10 -13.57
CA ALA A 96 16.65 10.42 -14.37
C ALA A 96 17.86 10.80 -13.49
N GLN A 97 17.63 11.59 -12.43
CA GLN A 97 18.68 11.97 -11.48
C GLN A 97 19.21 10.77 -10.67
N ILE A 98 18.30 9.89 -10.20
CA ILE A 98 18.69 8.69 -9.44
C ILE A 98 19.53 7.78 -10.35
N ALA A 99 19.04 7.48 -11.55
CA ALA A 99 19.73 6.64 -12.51
C ALA A 99 21.12 7.20 -12.84
N GLN A 100 21.22 8.51 -13.08
CA GLN A 100 22.51 9.16 -13.34
C GLN A 100 23.49 9.03 -12.16
N LYS A 101 23.02 9.25 -10.93
CA LYS A 101 23.85 9.16 -9.71
C LYS A 101 24.28 7.74 -9.39
N ALA A 102 23.39 6.78 -9.59
CA ALA A 102 23.63 5.37 -9.30
C ALA A 102 24.41 4.64 -10.42
N GLY A 103 24.55 5.25 -11.59
CA GLY A 103 25.09 4.57 -12.79
C GLY A 103 24.12 3.56 -13.38
N GLY A 104 22.82 3.67 -13.03
CA GLY A 104 21.75 2.84 -13.55
C GLY A 104 21.18 3.36 -14.87
N GLN A 105 20.04 2.81 -15.26
CA GLN A 105 19.31 3.21 -16.45
C GLN A 105 17.98 3.84 -16.06
N SER A 106 17.42 4.67 -16.95
CA SER A 106 16.08 5.24 -16.81
C SER A 106 15.12 4.44 -17.71
N PRO A 107 14.47 3.38 -17.21
CA PRO A 107 13.51 2.60 -17.98
C PRO A 107 12.19 3.36 -18.14
N GLU A 108 11.36 2.90 -19.07
CA GLU A 108 9.96 3.25 -19.07
C GLU A 108 9.29 2.68 -17.79
N LEU A 109 8.67 3.55 -16.99
CA LEU A 109 8.13 3.16 -15.70
C LEU A 109 6.72 2.61 -15.85
N GLY A 110 6.48 1.42 -15.29
CA GLY A 110 5.17 0.84 -15.14
C GLY A 110 4.28 1.65 -14.18
N ARG A 111 2.97 1.40 -14.24
CA ARG A 111 1.97 2.11 -13.43
C ARG A 111 2.24 1.98 -11.93
N ALA A 112 2.57 0.77 -11.45
CA ALA A 112 2.86 0.53 -10.05
C ALA A 112 4.11 1.31 -9.61
N THR A 113 5.17 1.32 -10.42
CA THR A 113 6.41 2.04 -10.13
C THR A 113 6.18 3.54 -10.01
N ARG A 114 5.41 4.13 -10.94
CA ARG A 114 5.05 5.55 -10.89
C ARG A 114 4.27 5.89 -9.62
N GLU A 115 3.32 5.06 -9.22
CA GLU A 115 2.52 5.30 -8.02
C GLU A 115 3.34 5.14 -6.74
N ILE A 116 4.24 4.16 -6.67
CA ILE A 116 5.17 3.99 -5.54
C ILE A 116 6.08 5.22 -5.42
N LEU A 117 6.67 5.67 -6.53
CA LEU A 117 7.50 6.88 -6.54
C LEU A 117 6.74 8.12 -6.13
N ARG A 118 5.53 8.31 -6.66
CA ARG A 118 4.65 9.42 -6.27
C ARG A 118 4.39 9.41 -4.78
N SER A 119 4.08 8.24 -4.22
CA SER A 119 3.86 8.06 -2.77
C SER A 119 5.10 8.41 -1.95
N MET A 120 6.29 7.96 -2.38
CA MET A 120 7.55 8.24 -1.69
C MET A 120 7.91 9.73 -1.74
N LEU A 121 7.85 10.34 -2.92
CA LEU A 121 8.14 11.76 -3.11
C LEU A 121 7.14 12.64 -2.36
N LEU A 122 5.87 12.29 -2.40
CA LEU A 122 4.83 13.01 -1.66
C LEU A 122 5.06 12.91 -0.16
N GLY A 123 5.40 11.72 0.35
CA GLY A 123 5.76 11.54 1.75
C GLY A 123 6.92 12.42 2.19
N GLN A 124 7.97 12.53 1.36
CA GLN A 124 9.11 13.42 1.61
C GLN A 124 8.67 14.89 1.61
N LYS A 125 7.96 15.33 0.57
CA LYS A 125 7.45 16.72 0.49
C LYS A 125 6.55 17.08 1.68
N LEU A 126 5.70 16.16 2.12
CA LEU A 126 4.84 16.36 3.30
C LEU A 126 5.66 16.46 4.60
N SER A 127 6.73 15.68 4.72
CA SER A 127 7.65 15.79 5.84
C SER A 127 8.37 17.15 5.86
N ASP A 128 8.86 17.60 4.71
CA ASP A 128 9.51 18.90 4.56
C ASP A 128 8.53 20.04 4.85
N PHE A 129 7.28 19.93 4.36
CA PHE A 129 6.21 20.88 4.64
C PHE A 129 5.88 20.94 6.13
N ALA A 130 5.76 19.79 6.80
CA ALA A 130 5.49 19.71 8.24
C ALA A 130 6.60 20.36 9.07
N ASN A 131 7.87 20.14 8.69
CA ASN A 131 9.03 20.77 9.35
C ASN A 131 9.02 22.30 9.18
N ALA A 132 8.62 22.80 8.01
CA ALA A 132 8.51 24.23 7.74
C ALA A 132 7.24 24.86 8.37
N ASN A 133 6.19 24.08 8.60
CA ASN A 133 4.88 24.53 9.07
C ASN A 133 4.36 23.71 10.25
N PRO A 134 4.96 23.82 11.45
CA PRO A 134 4.56 22.99 12.59
C PRO A 134 3.07 23.12 12.98
N ALA A 135 2.46 24.28 12.72
CA ALA A 135 1.03 24.49 12.99
C ALA A 135 0.11 23.64 12.09
N ALA A 136 0.58 23.20 10.94
CA ALA A 136 -0.21 22.34 10.03
C ALA A 136 -0.21 20.86 10.42
N VAL A 137 0.70 20.44 11.31
CA VAL A 137 0.91 19.02 11.65
C VAL A 137 -0.36 18.37 12.23
N SER A 138 -1.11 19.10 13.09
CA SER A 138 -2.37 18.55 13.63
C SER A 138 -3.39 18.27 12.53
N THR A 139 -3.58 19.23 11.62
CA THR A 139 -4.49 19.07 10.47
C THR A 139 -4.06 17.91 9.57
N MET A 140 -2.75 17.79 9.29
CA MET A 140 -2.22 16.67 8.50
C MET A 140 -2.50 15.32 9.16
N ASN A 141 -2.30 15.22 10.49
CA ASN A 141 -2.58 14.01 11.26
C ASN A 141 -4.09 13.66 11.28
N GLU A 142 -4.96 14.66 11.43
CA GLU A 142 -6.41 14.46 11.39
C GLU A 142 -6.87 13.95 10.02
N VAL A 143 -6.40 14.59 8.94
CA VAL A 143 -6.72 14.15 7.57
C VAL A 143 -6.19 12.75 7.30
N PHE A 144 -4.97 12.44 7.73
CA PHE A 144 -4.38 11.11 7.59
C PHE A 144 -5.20 10.05 8.35
N ALA A 145 -5.58 10.34 9.59
CA ALA A 145 -6.41 9.44 10.40
C ALA A 145 -7.77 9.20 9.76
N GLN A 146 -8.41 10.25 9.24
CA GLN A 146 -9.68 10.15 8.52
C GLN A 146 -9.55 9.36 7.22
N ALA A 147 -8.55 9.69 6.39
CA ALA A 147 -8.28 8.97 5.14
C ALA A 147 -8.01 7.48 5.39
N ARG A 148 -7.29 7.15 6.47
CA ARG A 148 -7.05 5.78 6.88
C ARG A 148 -8.32 5.07 7.36
N ALA A 149 -9.17 5.74 8.13
CA ALA A 149 -10.42 5.17 8.64
C ALA A 149 -11.44 4.88 7.52
N THR A 150 -11.41 5.67 6.45
CA THR A 150 -12.31 5.53 5.29
C THR A 150 -11.68 4.75 4.13
N SER A 151 -10.40 4.36 4.25
CA SER A 151 -9.68 3.65 3.19
C SER A 151 -10.21 2.23 3.04
N ASP A 152 -10.49 1.84 1.81
CA ASP A 152 -10.75 0.48 1.37
C ASP A 152 -9.48 -0.24 0.86
N ALA A 153 -8.32 0.41 0.96
CA ALA A 153 -7.05 -0.14 0.54
C ALA A 153 -6.72 -1.43 1.31
N ARG A 154 -6.43 -2.49 0.57
CA ARG A 154 -6.21 -3.82 1.12
C ARG A 154 -5.05 -4.51 0.43
N ILE A 155 -4.25 -5.21 1.23
CA ILE A 155 -3.30 -6.18 0.74
C ILE A 155 -3.97 -7.54 0.75
N ASN A 156 -3.76 -8.33 -0.30
CA ASN A 156 -4.26 -9.69 -0.35
C ASN A 156 -3.73 -10.46 0.88
N PRO A 157 -4.59 -11.17 1.65
CA PRO A 157 -4.20 -11.87 2.87
C PRO A 157 -3.10 -12.93 2.70
N ARG A 158 -2.82 -13.34 1.45
CA ARG A 158 -1.71 -14.26 1.16
C ARG A 158 -0.33 -13.65 1.36
N PHE A 159 -0.26 -12.31 1.47
CA PHE A 159 0.99 -11.59 1.67
C PHE A 159 1.08 -11.05 3.09
N ALA A 160 2.31 -11.01 3.62
CA ALA A 160 2.57 -10.39 4.91
C ALA A 160 2.07 -8.94 4.91
N GLN A 161 1.28 -8.59 5.92
CA GLN A 161 0.80 -7.23 6.11
C GLN A 161 1.98 -6.36 6.56
N PRO A 162 2.25 -5.21 5.93
CA PRO A 162 3.22 -4.28 6.45
C PRO A 162 2.73 -3.73 7.79
N SER A 163 3.52 -3.83 8.84
CA SER A 163 3.24 -3.16 10.10
C SER A 163 3.53 -1.66 9.94
N LEU A 164 2.53 -0.84 10.22
CA LEU A 164 2.59 0.63 10.19
C LEU A 164 3.43 1.22 11.35
N GLY A 165 4.51 0.57 11.75
CA GLY A 165 5.32 0.98 12.87
C GLY A 165 6.75 0.44 12.86
N GLY A 166 7.25 0.00 11.69
CA GLY A 166 8.63 -0.49 11.57
C GLY A 166 8.91 -1.84 12.23
N GLY A 167 7.89 -2.49 12.80
CA GLY A 167 7.96 -3.88 13.22
C GLY A 167 7.46 -4.79 12.08
N GLN A 168 8.13 -5.90 11.83
CA GLN A 168 7.61 -6.94 10.97
C GLN A 168 6.30 -7.44 11.57
N ALA A 169 5.15 -7.21 10.88
CA ALA A 169 3.94 -7.91 11.25
C ALA A 169 4.20 -9.40 11.04
N ALA A 170 4.16 -10.17 12.11
CA ALA A 170 4.17 -11.61 12.00
C ALA A 170 3.08 -12.01 11.02
N ALA A 171 3.43 -12.77 9.99
CA ALA A 171 2.46 -13.33 9.08
C ALA A 171 1.44 -14.10 9.93
N THR A 172 0.16 -13.70 9.88
CA THR A 172 -0.89 -14.46 10.55
C THR A 172 -0.90 -15.85 9.91
N PRO A 173 -0.68 -16.92 10.67
CA PRO A 173 -0.60 -18.25 10.07
C PRO A 173 -1.93 -18.56 9.38
N LEU A 174 -1.85 -18.98 8.12
CA LEU A 174 -3.00 -19.29 7.25
C LEU A 174 -3.90 -20.40 7.81
N PHE A 175 -3.41 -21.17 8.78
CA PHE A 175 -4.05 -22.35 9.34
C PHE A 175 -4.18 -22.32 10.88
N GLY A 176 -4.27 -21.14 11.50
CA GLY A 176 -4.48 -21.01 12.94
C GLY A 176 -3.45 -21.76 13.81
N ASP A 177 -3.72 -21.87 15.11
CA ASP A 177 -2.82 -22.48 16.10
C ASP A 177 -2.59 -24.00 15.90
N ALA A 178 -3.36 -24.67 15.05
CA ALA A 178 -3.24 -26.10 14.82
C ALA A 178 -1.91 -26.53 14.16
N VAL A 179 -1.19 -25.56 13.53
CA VAL A 179 0.09 -25.81 12.86
C VAL A 179 1.25 -25.10 13.56
N SER A 180 0.97 -24.27 14.55
CA SER A 180 2.00 -23.61 15.38
C SER A 180 2.56 -24.61 16.40
N GLY A 181 3.21 -25.66 15.93
CA GLY A 181 4.04 -26.52 16.77
C GLY A 181 5.17 -25.70 17.36
N GLY A 182 4.96 -25.19 18.60
CA GLY A 182 6.01 -24.74 19.49
C GLY A 182 6.98 -23.72 18.92
N GLN A 183 6.56 -22.46 18.77
CA GLN A 183 7.52 -21.35 18.81
C GLN A 183 8.04 -21.26 20.25
N GLN A 184 9.17 -21.90 20.49
CA GLN A 184 9.97 -21.62 21.66
C GLN A 184 10.39 -20.16 21.55
N ASP A 185 9.97 -19.36 22.53
CA ASP A 185 10.39 -17.97 22.71
C ASP A 185 11.92 -17.93 22.77
N PRO A 186 12.64 -17.31 21.81
CA PRO A 186 14.10 -17.28 21.80
C PRO A 186 14.68 -16.56 23.03
N MET A 187 13.88 -15.76 23.73
CA MET A 187 14.29 -15.14 25.00
C MET A 187 14.21 -16.12 26.18
N ALA A 188 13.34 -17.12 26.14
CA ALA A 188 13.28 -18.17 27.17
C ALA A 188 14.50 -19.11 27.10
N ALA A 189 15.06 -19.35 25.93
CA ALA A 189 16.27 -20.15 25.75
C ALA A 189 17.55 -19.46 26.28
N LEU A 190 17.57 -18.11 26.31
CA LEU A 190 18.69 -17.33 26.83
C LEU A 190 18.67 -17.13 28.36
N MET A 191 17.50 -17.25 28.99
CA MET A 191 17.36 -17.09 30.47
C MET A 191 17.38 -18.41 31.23
N GLY A 192 17.28 -19.56 30.57
CA GLY A 192 17.24 -20.89 31.17
C GLY A 192 18.59 -21.59 31.33
N GLY A 193 19.71 -20.99 30.98
CA GLY A 193 21.05 -21.57 30.98
C GLY A 193 21.84 -21.32 32.27
N GLY A 194 21.25 -21.49 33.44
CA GLY A 194 21.99 -21.26 34.68
C GLY A 194 21.39 -21.98 35.89
N SER A 195 21.45 -23.31 35.96
CA SER A 195 21.50 -24.07 37.21
C SER A 195 21.50 -25.56 36.91
N ALA A 196 22.65 -26.14 36.77
CA ALA A 196 22.87 -27.56 37.09
C ALA A 196 24.20 -27.67 37.80
N ASN A 197 24.06 -27.90 39.08
CA ASN A 197 25.11 -28.31 39.99
C ASN A 197 25.42 -29.80 39.78
#